data_ea1a471a0eb0b4ebf33969ab55d6a481
#
_entry.id   ea1a471a0eb0b4ebf33969ab55d6a481
#
_cell.length_a   1.000
_cell.length_b   1.000
_cell.length_c   1.000
_cell.angle_alpha   90.00
_cell.angle_beta   90.00
_cell.angle_gamma   90.00
#
_symmetry.space_group_name_H-M   'P 1'
#
loop_
_entity.id
_entity.type
_entity.pdbx_description
1 polymer ?
#
loop_
_entity_poly.entity_id
_entity_poly.type
_entity_poly.pdbx_seq_one_letter_code
_entity_poly.pdbx_strand_id
1 'polypeptide(L)'
;MTLLFSQFVDLSSHQPGGFDHADVHIRSGYVYVAHTATGNVEVISGEDAKHIATLSGCPEASGVVCAQNENLVFAAARGAGGILVIDVLTNRVLRDVQAGTMPNGLAWDSRRKQLLVADVEDNHGSLVDPYSGKLISALELAGRSRWCAYSNKKDQFLVNIREPAGVAILTPENMSQKAFLPISIAGPHGLDIDDKSGLAYVACDGGAVVVLDISTGHEEAVVPIGGGPDVIWLNIDRHRLYCAIGKPGVIEVIDTEKLVVDEKVNTEEGAHTFTLDEKRQRLYAFLPKSCRVTIYKET
;
A
#
# COMPACT_ATOMS: atom_id res chain seq x y z
N MET A 1 -21.70 -8.68 -9.77
CA MET A 1 -21.18 -8.47 -8.40
C MET A 1 -19.81 -9.11 -8.34
N THR A 2 -18.81 -8.28 -8.16
CA THR A 2 -17.38 -8.64 -8.26
C THR A 2 -16.82 -9.19 -6.94
N LEU A 3 -17.32 -8.64 -5.82
CA LEU A 3 -16.93 -9.03 -4.48
C LEU A 3 -18.13 -9.61 -3.74
N LEU A 4 -18.04 -10.89 -3.36
CA LEU A 4 -19.05 -11.57 -2.57
C LEU A 4 -18.58 -11.71 -1.13
N PHE A 5 -19.37 -11.22 -0.16
CA PHE A 5 -19.09 -11.42 1.26
C PHE A 5 -18.90 -12.92 1.55
N SER A 6 -17.83 -13.24 2.26
CA SER A 6 -17.50 -14.60 2.68
C SER A 6 -17.68 -14.77 4.19
N GLN A 7 -16.89 -14.03 4.96
CA GLN A 7 -16.92 -14.11 6.43
C GLN A 7 -16.22 -12.93 7.08
N PHE A 8 -16.36 -12.84 8.42
CA PHE A 8 -15.55 -11.95 9.26
C PHE A 8 -14.44 -12.73 9.96
N VAL A 9 -13.34 -12.05 10.26
CA VAL A 9 -12.30 -12.49 11.18
C VAL A 9 -12.20 -11.47 12.30
N ASP A 10 -12.38 -11.91 13.54
CA ASP A 10 -12.19 -11.07 14.72
C ASP A 10 -10.70 -10.96 15.03
N LEU A 11 -10.23 -9.73 15.31
CA LEU A 11 -8.87 -9.49 15.80
C LEU A 11 -8.84 -9.59 17.32
N SER A 12 -7.78 -10.19 17.87
CA SER A 12 -7.70 -10.47 19.31
C SER A 12 -7.63 -9.23 20.18
N SER A 13 -7.13 -8.11 19.65
CA SER A 13 -7.01 -6.86 20.41
C SER A 13 -8.37 -6.25 20.77
N HIS A 14 -9.41 -6.48 19.97
CA HIS A 14 -10.74 -5.86 20.08
C HIS A 14 -10.71 -4.35 20.35
N GLN A 15 -9.58 -3.70 20.06
CA GLN A 15 -9.42 -2.27 20.27
C GLN A 15 -9.77 -1.53 18.97
N PRO A 16 -10.91 -0.83 18.91
CA PRO A 16 -11.29 -0.03 17.76
C PRO A 16 -10.23 1.02 17.43
N GLY A 17 -10.06 1.31 16.17
CA GLY A 17 -9.15 2.35 15.71
C GLY A 17 -8.65 2.10 14.28
N GLY A 18 -7.87 3.05 13.77
CA GLY A 18 -7.43 3.04 12.39
C GLY A 18 -6.48 1.89 12.07
N PHE A 19 -6.72 1.33 10.90
CA PHE A 19 -5.74 0.53 10.16
C PHE A 19 -5.15 1.42 9.07
N ASP A 20 -3.92 1.14 8.68
CA ASP A 20 -3.27 1.78 7.54
C ASP A 20 -3.04 0.70 6.46
N HIS A 21 -1.91 0.63 5.79
CA HIS A 21 -1.69 -0.31 4.69
C HIS A 21 -1.61 -1.78 5.13
N ALA A 22 -1.94 -2.65 4.19
CA ALA A 22 -1.84 -4.09 4.34
C ALA A 22 -1.27 -4.73 3.07
N ASP A 23 -0.65 -5.89 3.22
CA ASP A 23 -0.17 -6.67 2.08
C ASP A 23 -0.28 -8.18 2.37
N VAL A 24 -0.31 -8.97 1.29
CA VAL A 24 -0.37 -10.44 1.34
C VAL A 24 0.95 -11.02 0.89
N HIS A 25 1.59 -11.83 1.71
CA HIS A 25 2.67 -12.68 1.25
C HIS A 25 2.07 -13.88 0.51
N ILE A 26 1.98 -13.80 -0.81
CA ILE A 26 1.19 -14.68 -1.68
C ILE A 26 1.57 -16.16 -1.50
N ARG A 27 2.86 -16.47 -1.32
CA ARG A 27 3.34 -17.84 -1.16
C ARG A 27 2.84 -18.50 0.12
N SER A 28 2.89 -17.82 1.27
CA SER A 28 2.39 -18.33 2.55
C SER A 28 0.88 -18.17 2.70
N GLY A 29 0.29 -17.17 2.04
CA GLY A 29 -1.09 -16.74 2.24
C GLY A 29 -1.31 -15.96 3.53
N TYR A 30 -0.24 -15.51 4.18
CA TYR A 30 -0.38 -14.63 5.34
C TYR A 30 -0.62 -13.19 4.91
N VAL A 31 -1.59 -12.58 5.57
CA VAL A 31 -1.97 -11.18 5.39
C VAL A 31 -1.42 -10.40 6.58
N TYR A 32 -0.69 -9.34 6.30
CA TYR A 32 -0.14 -8.44 7.30
C TYR A 32 -0.80 -7.08 7.17
N VAL A 33 -1.23 -6.50 8.28
CA VAL A 33 -1.85 -5.17 8.30
C VAL A 33 -1.31 -4.31 9.44
N ALA A 34 -1.01 -3.07 9.12
CA ALA A 34 -0.69 -2.06 10.11
C ALA A 34 -1.94 -1.67 10.90
N HIS A 35 -1.95 -1.95 12.21
CA HIS A 35 -2.99 -1.51 13.15
C HIS A 35 -2.49 -0.27 13.88
N THR A 36 -2.65 0.87 13.25
CA THR A 36 -2.10 2.16 13.68
C THR A 36 -2.52 2.52 15.10
N ALA A 37 -3.79 2.30 15.42
CA ALA A 37 -4.35 2.65 16.74
C ALA A 37 -3.72 1.89 17.91
N THR A 38 -3.20 0.68 17.66
CA THR A 38 -2.58 -0.17 18.71
C THR A 38 -1.06 -0.20 18.63
N GLY A 39 -0.47 0.35 17.56
CA GLY A 39 0.98 0.28 17.34
C GLY A 39 1.46 -1.14 17.07
N ASN A 40 0.66 -1.94 16.37
CA ASN A 40 0.94 -3.34 16.07
C ASN A 40 0.86 -3.63 14.57
N VAL A 41 1.40 -4.79 14.17
CA VAL A 41 1.08 -5.42 12.90
C VAL A 41 0.28 -6.70 13.21
N GLU A 42 -0.93 -6.78 12.68
CA GLU A 42 -1.77 -7.97 12.81
C GLU A 42 -1.49 -8.95 11.67
N VAL A 43 -1.52 -10.24 11.98
CA VAL A 43 -1.27 -11.31 11.01
C VAL A 43 -2.47 -12.23 10.92
N ILE A 44 -2.99 -12.40 9.70
CA ILE A 44 -4.14 -13.24 9.40
C ILE A 44 -3.68 -14.40 8.50
N SER A 45 -4.07 -15.64 8.83
CA SER A 45 -3.94 -16.77 7.91
C SER A 45 -5.01 -16.68 6.83
N GLY A 46 -4.61 -16.45 5.59
CA GLY A 46 -5.53 -16.45 4.45
C GLY A 46 -6.08 -17.85 4.15
N GLU A 47 -5.37 -18.91 4.52
CA GLU A 47 -5.85 -20.30 4.35
C GLU A 47 -7.00 -20.58 5.31
N ASP A 48 -6.77 -20.38 6.61
CA ASP A 48 -7.73 -20.71 7.67
C ASP A 48 -8.75 -19.61 7.91
N ALA A 49 -8.52 -18.42 7.34
CA ALA A 49 -9.29 -17.20 7.60
C ALA A 49 -9.39 -16.90 9.10
N LYS A 50 -8.24 -16.83 9.78
CA LYS A 50 -8.11 -16.61 11.21
C LYS A 50 -7.00 -15.62 11.53
N HIS A 51 -7.19 -14.82 12.54
CA HIS A 51 -6.13 -14.06 13.17
C HIS A 51 -5.15 -15.02 13.88
N ILE A 52 -3.85 -14.91 13.60
CA ILE A 52 -2.84 -15.85 14.08
C ILE A 52 -1.75 -15.21 14.93
N ALA A 53 -1.49 -13.91 14.78
CA ALA A 53 -0.49 -13.21 15.57
C ALA A 53 -0.73 -11.70 15.60
N THR A 54 -0.31 -11.07 16.69
CA THR A 54 -0.14 -9.63 16.85
C THR A 54 1.33 -9.35 17.12
N LEU A 55 1.97 -8.60 16.24
CA LEU A 55 3.38 -8.21 16.36
C LEU A 55 3.45 -6.80 16.92
N SER A 56 3.87 -6.68 18.17
CA SER A 56 3.97 -5.40 18.88
C SER A 56 5.28 -4.65 18.55
N GLY A 57 5.34 -3.38 18.94
CA GLY A 57 6.54 -2.54 18.77
C GLY A 57 6.60 -1.79 17.44
N CYS A 58 5.44 -1.54 16.84
CA CYS A 58 5.29 -0.75 15.62
C CYS A 58 4.46 0.52 15.91
N PRO A 59 4.95 1.48 16.72
CA PRO A 59 4.18 2.65 17.10
C PRO A 59 3.74 3.44 15.87
N GLU A 60 2.45 3.80 15.83
CA GLU A 60 1.80 4.42 14.66
C GLU A 60 2.05 3.60 13.37
N ALA A 61 1.86 2.28 13.45
CA ALA A 61 2.03 1.39 12.31
C ALA A 61 1.32 1.93 11.06
N SER A 62 2.03 1.96 9.92
CA SER A 62 1.51 2.59 8.69
C SER A 62 1.73 1.74 7.44
N GLY A 63 2.80 1.94 6.68
CA GLY A 63 3.06 1.15 5.48
C GLY A 63 3.38 -0.32 5.78
N VAL A 64 2.84 -1.25 4.99
CA VAL A 64 3.21 -2.67 5.02
C VAL A 64 3.46 -3.14 3.60
N VAL A 65 4.60 -3.82 3.37
CA VAL A 65 4.96 -4.41 2.07
C VAL A 65 5.61 -5.78 2.28
N CYS A 66 5.14 -6.78 1.53
CA CYS A 66 5.71 -8.12 1.50
C CYS A 66 6.76 -8.26 0.40
N ALA A 67 7.95 -8.70 0.76
CA ALA A 67 8.96 -9.09 -0.21
C ALA A 67 8.61 -10.47 -0.79
N GLN A 68 7.83 -10.51 -1.88
CA GLN A 68 7.19 -11.72 -2.42
C GLN A 68 8.17 -12.87 -2.75
N ASN A 69 9.42 -12.54 -3.14
CA ASN A 69 10.46 -13.52 -3.45
C ASN A 69 11.33 -13.91 -2.24
N GLU A 70 11.07 -13.29 -1.08
CA GLU A 70 11.79 -13.50 0.18
C GLU A 70 10.79 -13.99 1.24
N ASN A 71 11.29 -14.35 2.42
CA ASN A 71 10.42 -14.62 3.58
C ASN A 71 10.37 -13.41 4.50
N LEU A 72 10.24 -12.20 3.94
CA LEU A 72 10.27 -10.95 4.69
C LEU A 72 9.03 -10.09 4.43
N VAL A 73 8.64 -9.38 5.47
CA VAL A 73 7.65 -8.31 5.43
C VAL A 73 8.25 -7.08 6.10
N PHE A 74 7.96 -5.93 5.56
CA PHE A 74 8.39 -4.65 6.10
C PHE A 74 7.18 -3.87 6.58
N ALA A 75 7.25 -3.32 7.80
CA ALA A 75 6.20 -2.50 8.37
C ALA A 75 6.79 -1.19 8.90
N ALA A 76 6.23 -0.07 8.47
CA ALA A 76 6.67 1.25 8.90
C ALA A 76 6.15 1.56 10.31
N ALA A 77 7.06 1.78 11.25
CA ALA A 77 6.81 2.25 12.61
C ALA A 77 6.95 3.78 12.62
N ARG A 78 5.92 4.48 12.13
CA ARG A 78 5.94 5.93 11.90
C ARG A 78 6.31 6.71 13.16
N GLY A 79 5.73 6.35 14.31
CA GLY A 79 6.03 6.99 15.59
C GLY A 79 7.42 6.71 16.18
N ALA A 80 8.22 5.83 15.54
CA ALA A 80 9.58 5.53 15.95
C ALA A 80 10.63 5.89 14.87
N GLY A 81 10.20 6.36 13.69
CA GLY A 81 11.11 6.67 12.58
C GLY A 81 11.77 5.44 11.95
N GLY A 82 11.25 4.24 12.18
CA GLY A 82 11.87 2.97 11.81
C GLY A 82 10.98 2.08 10.96
N ILE A 83 11.59 1.00 10.48
CA ILE A 83 10.94 -0.09 9.74
C ILE A 83 11.18 -1.40 10.47
N LEU A 84 10.12 -2.10 10.84
CA LEU A 84 10.23 -3.47 11.32
C LEU A 84 10.47 -4.42 10.16
N VAL A 85 11.47 -5.26 10.28
CA VAL A 85 11.74 -6.38 9.38
C VAL A 85 11.19 -7.64 10.04
N ILE A 86 10.20 -8.26 9.41
CA ILE A 86 9.43 -9.39 9.96
C ILE A 86 9.74 -10.63 9.14
N ASP A 87 10.02 -11.75 9.81
CA ASP A 87 10.17 -13.06 9.19
C ASP A 87 8.80 -13.74 9.02
N VAL A 88 8.44 -14.07 7.79
CA VAL A 88 7.18 -14.73 7.42
C VAL A 88 7.08 -16.16 7.97
N LEU A 89 8.19 -16.88 8.12
CA LEU A 89 8.19 -18.29 8.56
C LEU A 89 7.85 -18.41 10.04
N THR A 90 8.26 -17.44 10.84
CA THR A 90 8.10 -17.46 12.29
C THR A 90 7.12 -16.42 12.81
N ASN A 91 6.70 -15.47 11.97
CA ASN A 91 5.92 -14.29 12.36
C ASN A 91 6.57 -13.54 13.52
N ARG A 92 7.87 -13.27 13.40
CA ARG A 92 8.64 -12.53 14.42
C ARG A 92 9.38 -11.35 13.80
N VAL A 93 9.47 -10.28 14.58
CA VAL A 93 10.34 -9.15 14.24
C VAL A 93 11.79 -9.60 14.38
N LEU A 94 12.55 -9.51 13.28
CA LEU A 94 13.98 -9.82 13.23
C LEU A 94 14.82 -8.63 13.67
N ARG A 95 14.40 -7.43 13.29
CA ARG A 95 15.10 -6.16 13.61
C ARG A 95 14.22 -4.96 13.35
N ASP A 96 14.67 -3.83 13.88
CA ASP A 96 14.23 -2.49 13.57
C ASP A 96 15.35 -1.79 12.76
N VAL A 97 14.97 -1.02 11.73
CA VAL A 97 15.89 -0.27 10.86
C VAL A 97 15.46 1.18 10.85
N GLN A 98 16.33 2.08 11.30
CA GLN A 98 16.05 3.52 11.22
C GLN A 98 16.02 3.98 9.76
N ALA A 99 14.97 4.72 9.38
CA ALA A 99 14.71 5.05 7.99
C ALA A 99 14.22 6.47 7.72
N GLY A 100 13.88 7.23 8.75
CA GLY A 100 13.39 8.61 8.61
C GLY A 100 12.79 9.15 9.91
N THR A 101 12.00 10.20 9.79
CA THR A 101 11.29 10.84 10.90
C THR A 101 9.89 10.24 11.08
N MET A 102 9.13 10.15 9.96
CA MET A 102 7.78 9.57 9.91
C MET A 102 7.58 8.69 8.67
N PRO A 103 8.22 7.50 8.62
CA PRO A 103 8.11 6.58 7.49
C PRO A 103 6.68 6.14 7.24
N ASN A 104 6.25 6.08 5.97
CA ASN A 104 4.89 5.70 5.60
C ASN A 104 4.86 4.85 4.33
N GLY A 105 5.16 5.41 3.16
CA GLY A 105 5.17 4.68 1.91
C GLY A 105 6.39 3.78 1.79
N LEU A 106 6.17 2.55 1.33
CA LEU A 106 7.22 1.53 1.17
C LEU A 106 7.19 0.97 -0.24
N ALA A 107 8.37 0.73 -0.83
CA ALA A 107 8.47 -0.02 -2.08
C ALA A 107 9.70 -0.93 -2.09
N TRP A 108 9.49 -2.20 -2.44
CA TRP A 108 10.53 -3.24 -2.44
C TRP A 108 11.18 -3.40 -3.80
N ASP A 109 12.48 -3.10 -3.91
CA ASP A 109 13.30 -3.49 -5.05
C ASP A 109 13.80 -4.92 -4.89
N SER A 110 13.13 -5.85 -5.56
CA SER A 110 13.45 -7.27 -5.51
C SER A 110 14.76 -7.64 -6.20
N ARG A 111 15.29 -6.80 -7.09
CA ARG A 111 16.54 -7.04 -7.82
C ARG A 111 17.76 -6.78 -6.94
N ARG A 112 17.74 -5.63 -6.22
CA ARG A 112 18.87 -5.20 -5.37
C ARG A 112 18.66 -5.56 -3.92
N LYS A 113 17.47 -6.09 -3.57
CA LYS A 113 17.07 -6.44 -2.19
C LYS A 113 17.19 -5.24 -1.25
N GLN A 114 16.63 -4.12 -1.68
CA GLN A 114 16.62 -2.87 -0.95
C GLN A 114 15.20 -2.31 -0.86
N LEU A 115 14.95 -1.53 0.18
CA LEU A 115 13.63 -0.95 0.47
C LEU A 115 13.70 0.57 0.34
N LEU A 116 12.84 1.12 -0.53
CA LEU A 116 12.51 2.55 -0.50
C LEU A 116 11.53 2.81 0.63
N VAL A 117 11.81 3.84 1.40
CA VAL A 117 10.96 4.36 2.47
C VAL A 117 10.69 5.83 2.21
N ALA A 118 9.44 6.19 2.03
CA ALA A 118 9.01 7.57 1.85
C ALA A 118 8.49 8.14 3.17
N ASP A 119 9.04 9.28 3.58
CA ASP A 119 8.70 9.97 4.81
C ASP A 119 7.62 11.03 4.56
N VAL A 120 6.59 11.09 5.40
CA VAL A 120 5.43 11.98 5.19
C VAL A 120 5.57 13.34 5.85
N GLU A 121 6.60 13.57 6.66
CA GLU A 121 6.78 14.82 7.40
C GLU A 121 7.94 15.65 6.89
N ASP A 122 9.10 15.06 6.66
CA ASP A 122 10.32 15.79 6.31
C ASP A 122 10.64 15.82 4.81
N ASN A 123 9.71 15.35 3.98
CA ASN A 123 9.84 15.28 2.52
C ASN A 123 11.07 14.50 2.04
N HIS A 124 11.46 13.44 2.74
CA HIS A 124 12.58 12.62 2.34
C HIS A 124 12.16 11.24 1.86
N GLY A 125 12.94 10.71 0.92
CA GLY A 125 12.97 9.30 0.58
C GLY A 125 14.29 8.69 1.04
N SER A 126 14.23 7.56 1.72
CA SER A 126 15.40 6.80 2.18
C SER A 126 15.45 5.44 1.50
N LEU A 127 16.62 5.02 1.05
CA LEU A 127 16.87 3.69 0.55
C LEU A 127 17.66 2.92 1.60
N VAL A 128 17.12 1.81 2.09
CA VAL A 128 17.73 1.03 3.16
C VAL A 128 17.99 -0.41 2.72
N ASP A 129 19.07 -0.98 3.25
CA ASP A 129 19.32 -2.42 3.20
C ASP A 129 18.68 -3.06 4.44
N PRO A 130 17.56 -3.80 4.28
CA PRO A 130 16.85 -4.38 5.41
C PRO A 130 17.60 -5.55 6.06
N TYR A 131 18.62 -6.11 5.39
CA TYR A 131 19.43 -7.21 5.94
C TYR A 131 20.53 -6.73 6.89
N SER A 132 21.19 -5.64 6.53
CA SER A 132 22.23 -5.04 7.40
C SER A 132 21.69 -3.94 8.31
N GLY A 133 20.54 -3.38 8.01
CA GLY A 133 19.97 -2.22 8.69
C GLY A 133 20.64 -0.89 8.33
N LYS A 134 21.37 -0.84 7.21
CA LYS A 134 22.10 0.36 6.80
C LYS A 134 21.28 1.24 5.86
N LEU A 135 21.36 2.55 6.08
CA LEU A 135 20.97 3.54 5.09
C LEU A 135 21.93 3.46 3.90
N ILE A 136 21.42 3.26 2.70
CA ILE A 136 22.17 3.22 1.44
C ILE A 136 22.30 4.63 0.88
N SER A 137 21.15 5.33 0.75
CA SER A 137 21.05 6.67 0.21
C SER A 137 19.80 7.35 0.73
N ALA A 138 19.75 8.69 0.62
CA ALA A 138 18.57 9.48 0.90
C ALA A 138 18.46 10.62 -0.12
N LEU A 139 17.23 11.08 -0.38
CA LEU A 139 16.91 12.15 -1.31
C LEU A 139 15.82 13.03 -0.72
N GLU A 140 15.98 14.34 -0.86
CA GLU A 140 14.90 15.30 -0.62
C GLU A 140 13.91 15.23 -1.80
N LEU A 141 12.63 14.98 -1.47
CA LEU A 141 11.53 14.92 -2.42
C LEU A 141 10.93 16.31 -2.63
N ALA A 142 10.23 16.50 -3.75
CA ALA A 142 9.61 17.78 -4.10
C ALA A 142 8.55 18.27 -3.10
N GLY A 143 8.09 17.39 -2.21
CA GLY A 143 7.09 17.71 -1.19
C GLY A 143 6.62 16.46 -0.44
N ARG A 144 5.49 16.60 0.26
CA ARG A 144 4.95 15.55 1.12
C ARG A 144 4.66 14.27 0.34
N SER A 145 5.41 13.22 0.62
CA SER A 145 5.25 11.91 0.01
C SER A 145 4.02 11.16 0.53
N ARG A 146 3.58 10.17 -0.24
CA ARG A 146 2.54 9.20 0.11
C ARG A 146 2.99 7.80 -0.30
N TRP A 147 2.11 7.01 -0.91
CA TRP A 147 2.44 5.65 -1.31
C TRP A 147 3.50 5.59 -2.41
N CYS A 148 4.24 4.49 -2.42
CA CYS A 148 5.29 4.24 -3.41
C CYS A 148 5.09 2.89 -4.06
N ALA A 149 5.68 2.73 -5.24
CA ALA A 149 5.74 1.46 -5.96
C ALA A 149 7.11 1.27 -6.63
N TYR A 150 7.48 0.02 -6.89
CA TYR A 150 8.66 -0.32 -7.68
C TYR A 150 8.26 -1.01 -8.97
N SER A 151 8.62 -0.41 -10.10
CA SER A 151 8.46 -1.02 -11.42
C SER A 151 9.64 -1.94 -11.73
N ASN A 152 9.38 -3.24 -11.73
CA ASN A 152 10.38 -4.24 -12.12
C ASN A 152 10.79 -4.10 -13.58
N LYS A 153 9.85 -3.77 -14.48
CA LYS A 153 10.12 -3.66 -15.92
C LYS A 153 10.93 -2.41 -16.26
N LYS A 154 10.59 -1.28 -15.66
CA LYS A 154 11.25 0.01 -15.91
C LYS A 154 12.49 0.21 -15.04
N ASP A 155 12.67 -0.62 -14.01
CA ASP A 155 13.73 -0.53 -12.99
C ASP A 155 13.78 0.88 -12.38
N GLN A 156 12.69 1.25 -11.73
CA GLN A 156 12.55 2.57 -11.11
C GLN A 156 11.52 2.55 -9.99
N PHE A 157 11.69 3.45 -9.02
CA PHE A 157 10.67 3.73 -8.02
C PHE A 157 9.75 4.85 -8.49
N LEU A 158 8.48 4.74 -8.11
CA LEU A 158 7.46 5.77 -8.23
C LEU A 158 7.07 6.18 -6.82
N VAL A 159 6.99 7.49 -6.57
CA VAL A 159 6.57 8.03 -5.28
C VAL A 159 5.51 9.09 -5.50
N ASN A 160 4.32 8.89 -4.95
CA ASN A 160 3.29 9.92 -4.95
C ASN A 160 3.71 11.10 -4.09
N ILE A 161 3.63 12.29 -4.65
CA ILE A 161 3.84 13.57 -3.95
C ILE A 161 2.50 14.28 -3.90
N ARG A 162 2.08 14.60 -2.67
CA ARG A 162 0.77 15.20 -2.44
C ARG A 162 0.70 16.65 -2.90
N GLU A 163 1.79 17.41 -2.66
CA GLU A 163 1.93 18.80 -3.07
C GLU A 163 3.42 19.15 -3.23
N PRO A 164 3.81 19.68 -4.43
CA PRO A 164 2.97 19.78 -5.65
C PRO A 164 2.46 18.42 -6.12
N ALA A 165 1.21 18.38 -6.61
CA ALA A 165 0.58 17.10 -7.00
C ALA A 165 1.33 16.44 -8.16
N GLY A 166 1.83 15.23 -7.97
CA GLY A 166 2.59 14.51 -8.98
C GLY A 166 3.19 13.20 -8.50
N VAL A 167 3.90 12.55 -9.42
CA VAL A 167 4.65 11.31 -9.16
C VAL A 167 6.13 11.56 -9.42
N ALA A 168 6.96 11.40 -8.40
CA ALA A 168 8.42 11.42 -8.56
C ALA A 168 8.91 10.07 -9.05
N ILE A 169 9.75 10.06 -10.08
CA ILE A 169 10.41 8.87 -10.62
C ILE A 169 11.86 8.88 -10.14
N LEU A 170 12.26 7.82 -9.40
CA LEU A 170 13.59 7.72 -8.80
C LEU A 170 14.36 6.53 -9.37
N THR A 171 15.68 6.69 -9.52
CA THR A 171 16.58 5.60 -9.90
C THR A 171 16.94 4.77 -8.66
N PRO A 172 16.87 3.41 -8.74
CA PRO A 172 17.16 2.56 -7.58
C PRO A 172 18.64 2.55 -7.16
N GLU A 173 19.56 2.83 -8.09
CA GLU A 173 21.01 2.72 -7.81
C GLU A 173 21.52 3.80 -6.85
N ASN A 174 20.99 5.01 -6.96
CA ASN A 174 21.52 6.17 -6.25
C ASN A 174 20.45 7.12 -5.73
N MET A 175 19.17 6.74 -5.81
CA MET A 175 18.03 7.56 -5.40
C MET A 175 17.94 8.93 -6.13
N SER A 176 18.55 9.09 -7.31
CA SER A 176 18.41 10.35 -8.04
C SER A 176 17.01 10.46 -8.65
N GLN A 177 16.43 11.66 -8.59
CA GLN A 177 15.16 11.93 -9.26
C GLN A 177 15.37 12.04 -10.77
N LYS A 178 14.81 11.09 -11.51
CA LYS A 178 14.86 11.01 -12.97
C LYS A 178 13.83 11.93 -13.62
N ALA A 179 12.65 12.02 -13.04
CA ALA A 179 11.55 12.86 -13.52
C ALA A 179 10.59 13.21 -12.36
N PHE A 180 9.77 14.23 -12.61
CA PHE A 180 8.57 14.52 -11.85
C PHE A 180 7.41 14.64 -12.82
N LEU A 181 6.40 13.82 -12.67
CA LEU A 181 5.23 13.74 -13.54
C LEU A 181 4.07 14.45 -12.83
N PRO A 182 3.69 15.67 -13.24
CA PRO A 182 2.61 16.40 -12.60
C PRO A 182 1.27 15.70 -12.81
N ILE A 183 0.39 15.78 -11.81
CA ILE A 183 -0.97 15.24 -11.80
C ILE A 183 -1.97 16.38 -11.72
N SER A 184 -3.01 16.34 -12.58
CA SER A 184 -4.05 17.38 -12.66
C SER A 184 -4.99 17.41 -11.44
N ILE A 185 -5.10 16.29 -10.71
CA ILE A 185 -5.97 16.14 -9.54
C ILE A 185 -5.14 16.29 -8.26
N ALA A 186 -5.66 17.05 -7.31
CA ALA A 186 -4.98 17.34 -6.05
C ALA A 186 -4.84 16.10 -5.15
N GLY A 187 -3.70 16.02 -4.49
CA GLY A 187 -3.44 15.06 -3.43
C GLY A 187 -3.26 13.62 -3.89
N PRO A 188 -2.28 13.29 -4.76
CA PRO A 188 -1.89 11.91 -4.99
C PRO A 188 -1.65 11.16 -3.68
N HIS A 189 -2.30 9.99 -3.51
CA HIS A 189 -2.31 9.21 -2.28
C HIS A 189 -1.98 7.75 -2.54
N GLY A 190 -2.96 6.93 -2.95
CA GLY A 190 -2.75 5.54 -3.35
C GLY A 190 -2.08 5.44 -4.72
N LEU A 191 -1.24 4.42 -4.90
CA LEU A 191 -0.49 4.18 -6.14
C LEU A 191 -0.39 2.69 -6.40
N ASP A 192 -0.71 2.29 -7.62
CA ASP A 192 -0.41 0.95 -8.14
C ASP A 192 -0.01 1.03 -9.61
N ILE A 193 0.69 0.02 -10.12
CA ILE A 193 1.27 0.04 -11.46
C ILE A 193 0.97 -1.23 -12.25
N ASP A 194 0.66 -1.06 -13.52
CA ASP A 194 0.71 -2.14 -14.51
C ASP A 194 2.05 -2.09 -15.26
N ASP A 195 2.99 -2.89 -14.81
CA ASP A 195 4.30 -3.00 -15.44
C ASP A 195 4.20 -3.48 -16.91
N LYS A 196 3.14 -4.17 -17.30
CA LYS A 196 2.98 -4.70 -18.67
C LYS A 196 2.63 -3.57 -19.64
N SER A 197 1.66 -2.75 -19.32
CA SER A 197 1.24 -1.60 -20.14
C SER A 197 2.15 -0.38 -19.92
N GLY A 198 2.77 -0.24 -18.74
CA GLY A 198 3.53 0.93 -18.33
C GLY A 198 2.67 2.07 -17.81
N LEU A 199 1.47 1.73 -17.32
CA LEU A 199 0.54 2.67 -16.70
C LEU A 199 0.66 2.65 -15.17
N ALA A 200 0.53 3.82 -14.55
CA ALA A 200 0.32 3.97 -13.12
C ALA A 200 -1.11 4.44 -12.85
N TYR A 201 -1.70 3.89 -11.81
CA TYR A 201 -3.00 4.30 -11.29
C TYR A 201 -2.76 5.11 -10.02
N VAL A 202 -3.11 6.39 -10.06
CA VAL A 202 -2.86 7.34 -8.98
C VAL A 202 -4.19 7.78 -8.39
N ALA A 203 -4.52 7.28 -7.22
CA ALA A 203 -5.72 7.68 -6.51
C ALA A 203 -5.47 8.98 -5.75
N CYS A 204 -6.32 9.98 -5.97
CA CYS A 204 -6.13 11.35 -5.50
C CYS A 204 -7.22 11.78 -4.50
N ASP A 205 -6.82 12.49 -3.44
CA ASP A 205 -7.75 13.06 -2.44
C ASP A 205 -8.81 13.98 -3.08
N GLY A 206 -8.52 14.54 -4.28
CA GLY A 206 -9.46 15.30 -5.08
C GLY A 206 -10.63 14.52 -5.67
N GLY A 207 -10.77 13.22 -5.35
CA GLY A 207 -11.91 12.38 -5.71
C GLY A 207 -11.84 11.79 -7.11
N ALA A 208 -10.66 11.42 -7.56
CA ALA A 208 -10.46 10.72 -8.83
C ALA A 208 -9.25 9.78 -8.79
N VAL A 209 -9.26 8.79 -9.68
CA VAL A 209 -8.07 8.02 -10.04
C VAL A 209 -7.56 8.55 -11.38
N VAL A 210 -6.30 8.94 -11.43
CA VAL A 210 -5.60 9.34 -12.66
C VAL A 210 -4.85 8.13 -13.21
N VAL A 211 -5.05 7.82 -14.48
CA VAL A 211 -4.29 6.80 -15.22
C VAL A 211 -3.18 7.51 -15.96
N LEU A 212 -1.93 7.24 -15.58
CA LEU A 212 -0.75 7.97 -16.02
C LEU A 212 0.18 7.05 -16.81
N ASP A 213 0.56 7.43 -18.04
CA ASP A 213 1.68 6.80 -18.74
C ASP A 213 3.00 7.20 -18.06
N ILE A 214 3.69 6.23 -17.47
CA ILE A 214 4.92 6.45 -16.71
C ILE A 214 6.07 6.96 -17.58
N SER A 215 6.03 6.69 -18.88
CA SER A 215 7.14 7.02 -19.82
C SER A 215 7.03 8.45 -20.34
N THR A 216 5.82 8.90 -20.59
CA THR A 216 5.53 10.20 -21.21
C THR A 216 5.05 11.25 -20.20
N GLY A 217 4.49 10.80 -19.07
CA GLY A 217 3.81 11.66 -18.11
C GLY A 217 2.43 12.12 -18.59
N HIS A 218 1.90 11.49 -19.65
CA HIS A 218 0.56 11.82 -20.15
C HIS A 218 -0.51 11.18 -19.25
N GLU A 219 -1.51 11.96 -18.87
CA GLU A 219 -2.71 11.45 -18.22
C GLU A 219 -3.64 10.85 -19.30
N GLU A 220 -3.69 9.52 -19.36
CA GLU A 220 -4.54 8.77 -20.31
C GLU A 220 -6.02 8.91 -19.97
N ALA A 221 -6.32 9.00 -18.67
CA ALA A 221 -7.68 9.14 -18.17
C ALA A 221 -7.72 9.71 -16.75
N VAL A 222 -8.87 10.31 -16.42
CA VAL A 222 -9.25 10.70 -15.06
C VAL A 222 -10.60 10.05 -14.75
N VAL A 223 -10.64 9.12 -13.81
CA VAL A 223 -11.83 8.37 -13.41
C VAL A 223 -12.39 8.94 -12.11
N PRO A 224 -13.53 9.63 -12.12
CA PRO A 224 -14.15 10.14 -10.88
C PRO A 224 -14.54 9.01 -9.93
N ILE A 225 -14.29 9.21 -8.62
CA ILE A 225 -14.64 8.30 -7.54
C ILE A 225 -15.43 9.02 -6.44
N GLY A 226 -16.07 8.25 -5.55
CA GLY A 226 -17.04 8.78 -4.58
C GLY A 226 -16.46 9.52 -3.37
N GLY A 227 -15.14 9.73 -3.29
CA GLY A 227 -14.53 10.41 -2.15
C GLY A 227 -13.00 10.38 -2.18
N GLY A 228 -12.37 10.80 -1.07
CA GLY A 228 -10.91 10.69 -0.90
C GLY A 228 -10.50 9.22 -0.70
N PRO A 229 -9.69 8.65 -1.60
CA PRO A 229 -9.17 7.30 -1.48
C PRO A 229 -7.95 7.26 -0.58
N ASP A 230 -7.63 6.06 -0.08
CA ASP A 230 -6.33 5.81 0.57
C ASP A 230 -5.63 4.64 -0.15
N VAL A 231 -6.05 3.42 0.11
CA VAL A 231 -5.48 2.24 -0.52
C VAL A 231 -6.19 1.92 -1.82
N ILE A 232 -5.41 1.59 -2.85
CA ILE A 232 -5.87 0.99 -4.09
C ILE A 232 -5.12 -0.31 -4.35
N TRP A 233 -5.72 -1.18 -5.16
CA TRP A 233 -5.09 -2.43 -5.61
C TRP A 233 -5.54 -2.78 -7.02
N LEU A 234 -4.57 -2.97 -7.91
CA LEU A 234 -4.80 -3.33 -9.30
C LEU A 234 -4.72 -4.84 -9.50
N ASN A 235 -5.82 -5.45 -9.94
CA ASN A 235 -5.82 -6.82 -10.45
C ASN A 235 -5.79 -6.79 -11.99
N ILE A 236 -4.60 -6.92 -12.55
CA ILE A 236 -4.35 -6.82 -14.00
C ILE A 236 -5.10 -7.93 -14.75
N ASP A 237 -5.07 -9.16 -14.22
CA ASP A 237 -5.66 -10.33 -14.90
C ASP A 237 -7.18 -10.25 -14.99
N ARG A 238 -7.81 -9.45 -14.11
CA ARG A 238 -9.26 -9.25 -14.09
C ARG A 238 -9.69 -7.89 -14.63
N HIS A 239 -8.76 -7.07 -15.08
CA HIS A 239 -9.01 -5.69 -15.54
C HIS A 239 -9.78 -4.86 -14.50
N ARG A 240 -9.36 -4.93 -13.22
CA ARG A 240 -10.02 -4.27 -12.10
C ARG A 240 -9.05 -3.50 -11.23
N LEU A 241 -9.44 -2.29 -10.88
CA LEU A 241 -8.81 -1.53 -9.81
C LEU A 241 -9.81 -1.38 -8.67
N TYR A 242 -9.41 -1.83 -7.49
CA TYR A 242 -10.16 -1.63 -6.26
C TYR A 242 -9.69 -0.35 -5.59
N CYS A 243 -10.61 0.43 -5.03
CA CYS A 243 -10.32 1.71 -4.40
C CYS A 243 -11.10 1.82 -3.08
N ALA A 244 -10.40 1.88 -1.94
CA ALA A 244 -11.04 2.04 -0.64
C ALA A 244 -11.29 3.51 -0.34
N ILE A 245 -12.53 3.83 -0.03
CA ILE A 245 -13.00 5.16 0.33
C ILE A 245 -13.58 5.09 1.75
N GLY A 246 -12.81 5.61 2.71
CA GLY A 246 -13.16 5.51 4.13
C GLY A 246 -14.44 6.27 4.49
N LYS A 247 -14.82 7.28 3.72
CA LYS A 247 -16.07 8.02 3.93
C LYS A 247 -16.84 8.14 2.60
N PRO A 248 -17.96 7.46 2.47
CA PRO A 248 -18.85 6.89 3.51
C PRO A 248 -18.50 5.48 4.02
N GLY A 249 -17.45 4.81 3.53
CA GLY A 249 -17.10 3.42 3.82
C GLY A 249 -17.57 2.51 2.69
N VAL A 250 -16.83 2.56 1.56
CA VAL A 250 -17.09 1.75 0.37
C VAL A 250 -15.79 1.32 -0.30
N ILE A 251 -15.82 0.20 -0.97
CA ILE A 251 -14.82 -0.16 -1.97
C ILE A 251 -15.46 0.06 -3.34
N GLU A 252 -14.90 0.95 -4.12
CA GLU A 252 -15.27 1.14 -5.51
C GLU A 252 -14.42 0.23 -6.39
N VAL A 253 -15.08 -0.45 -7.34
CA VAL A 253 -14.43 -1.32 -8.32
C VAL A 253 -14.48 -0.60 -9.66
N ILE A 254 -13.31 -0.30 -10.18
CA ILE A 254 -13.13 0.37 -11.46
C ILE A 254 -12.77 -0.69 -12.51
N ASP A 255 -13.53 -0.74 -13.61
CA ASP A 255 -13.19 -1.48 -14.82
C ASP A 255 -12.04 -0.72 -15.52
N THR A 256 -10.85 -1.33 -15.61
CA THR A 256 -9.67 -0.65 -16.16
C THR A 256 -9.64 -0.62 -17.69
N GLU A 257 -10.49 -1.37 -18.39
CA GLU A 257 -10.64 -1.27 -19.84
C GLU A 257 -11.62 -0.16 -20.23
N LYS A 258 -12.74 -0.04 -19.48
CA LYS A 258 -13.77 0.99 -19.74
C LYS A 258 -13.51 2.31 -19.03
N LEU A 259 -12.63 2.30 -18.01
CA LEU A 259 -12.26 3.45 -17.17
C LEU A 259 -13.48 4.09 -16.48
N VAL A 260 -14.30 3.25 -15.87
CA VAL A 260 -15.51 3.66 -15.12
C VAL A 260 -15.63 2.86 -13.83
N VAL A 261 -16.29 3.46 -12.82
CA VAL A 261 -16.70 2.73 -11.61
C VAL A 261 -17.86 1.79 -11.99
N ASP A 262 -17.61 0.49 -11.94
CA ASP A 262 -18.56 -0.56 -12.33
C ASP A 262 -19.38 -1.05 -11.13
N GLU A 263 -18.80 -1.09 -9.94
CA GLU A 263 -19.44 -1.58 -8.71
C GLU A 263 -19.01 -0.80 -7.48
N LYS A 264 -19.91 -0.72 -6.48
CA LYS A 264 -19.64 -0.19 -5.15
C LYS A 264 -20.04 -1.23 -4.10
N VAL A 265 -19.08 -1.60 -3.25
CA VAL A 265 -19.28 -2.56 -2.16
C VAL A 265 -19.25 -1.82 -0.85
N ASN A 266 -20.35 -1.85 -0.09
CA ASN A 266 -20.42 -1.19 1.21
C ASN A 266 -19.52 -1.90 2.22
N THR A 267 -18.77 -1.10 2.97
CA THR A 267 -17.96 -1.50 4.10
C THR A 267 -18.37 -0.71 5.35
N GLU A 268 -17.50 -0.64 6.34
CA GLU A 268 -17.71 0.18 7.52
C GLU A 268 -17.16 1.60 7.28
N GLU A 269 -17.84 2.63 7.75
CA GLU A 269 -17.31 3.99 7.70
C GLU A 269 -15.96 4.08 8.43
N GLY A 270 -14.98 4.64 7.75
CA GLY A 270 -13.58 4.67 8.18
C GLY A 270 -12.73 3.54 7.60
N ALA A 271 -13.33 2.51 6.98
CA ALA A 271 -12.59 1.43 6.33
C ALA A 271 -11.96 1.96 5.03
N HIS A 272 -10.70 2.32 5.09
CA HIS A 272 -9.90 2.81 3.96
C HIS A 272 -8.72 1.88 3.60
N THR A 273 -8.60 0.77 4.33
CA THR A 273 -7.53 -0.20 4.19
C THR A 273 -8.06 -1.55 3.75
N PHE A 274 -7.44 -2.10 2.74
CA PHE A 274 -7.68 -3.47 2.28
C PHE A 274 -6.43 -4.03 1.59
N THR A 275 -6.43 -5.33 1.32
CA THR A 275 -5.45 -5.98 0.45
C THR A 275 -6.08 -7.13 -0.31
N LEU A 276 -5.46 -7.56 -1.40
CA LEU A 276 -5.97 -8.60 -2.29
C LEU A 276 -5.00 -9.79 -2.38
N ASP A 277 -5.48 -10.98 -2.08
CA ASP A 277 -4.83 -12.24 -2.41
C ASP A 277 -5.34 -12.73 -3.76
N GLU A 278 -4.68 -12.34 -4.83
CA GLU A 278 -5.04 -12.72 -6.20
C GLU A 278 -5.01 -14.23 -6.42
N LYS A 279 -4.06 -14.93 -5.77
CA LYS A 279 -3.93 -16.37 -5.87
C LYS A 279 -5.13 -17.10 -5.26
N ARG A 280 -5.64 -16.61 -4.12
CA ARG A 280 -6.80 -17.18 -3.43
C ARG A 280 -8.11 -16.49 -3.80
N GLN A 281 -8.05 -15.45 -4.63
CA GLN A 281 -9.19 -14.63 -5.03
C GLN A 281 -9.97 -14.11 -3.82
N ARG A 282 -9.25 -13.51 -2.87
CA ARG A 282 -9.81 -12.97 -1.63
C ARG A 282 -9.35 -11.54 -1.39
N LEU A 283 -10.32 -10.66 -1.15
CA LEU A 283 -10.05 -9.30 -0.69
C LEU A 283 -10.33 -9.24 0.82
N TYR A 284 -9.39 -8.66 1.55
CA TYR A 284 -9.44 -8.47 3.00
C TYR A 284 -9.61 -6.99 3.31
N ALA A 285 -10.80 -6.56 3.77
CA ALA A 285 -11.06 -5.18 4.17
C ALA A 285 -11.04 -5.05 5.69
N PHE A 286 -10.33 -4.06 6.20
CA PHE A 286 -10.11 -3.84 7.62
C PHE A 286 -11.08 -2.80 8.16
N LEU A 287 -11.84 -3.19 9.18
CA LEU A 287 -12.97 -2.43 9.72
C LEU A 287 -12.58 -1.76 11.06
N PRO A 288 -12.40 -0.42 11.07
CA PRO A 288 -11.82 0.28 12.23
C PRO A 288 -12.77 0.37 13.45
N LYS A 289 -14.09 0.42 13.24
CA LYS A 289 -15.05 0.55 14.35
C LYS A 289 -15.32 -0.78 15.04
N SER A 290 -15.46 -1.85 14.25
CA SER A 290 -15.75 -3.19 14.77
C SER A 290 -14.49 -3.99 15.09
N CYS A 291 -13.30 -3.51 14.71
CA CYS A 291 -12.00 -4.18 14.85
C CYS A 291 -12.00 -5.59 14.26
N ARG A 292 -12.46 -5.69 13.02
CA ARG A 292 -12.62 -6.95 12.27
C ARG A 292 -11.99 -6.85 10.89
N VAL A 293 -11.77 -8.02 10.31
CA VAL A 293 -11.46 -8.14 8.89
C VAL A 293 -12.67 -8.74 8.18
N THR A 294 -13.15 -8.08 7.14
CA THR A 294 -14.12 -8.69 6.22
C THR A 294 -13.38 -9.37 5.08
N ILE A 295 -13.70 -10.62 4.82
CA ILE A 295 -13.19 -11.34 3.67
C ILE A 295 -14.27 -11.37 2.59
N TYR A 296 -13.93 -10.89 1.41
CA TYR A 296 -14.73 -11.03 0.20
C TYR A 296 -14.06 -12.05 -0.72
N LYS A 297 -14.89 -12.86 -1.39
CA LYS A 297 -14.44 -13.67 -2.52
C LYS A 297 -14.54 -12.83 -3.79
N GLU A 298 -13.43 -12.72 -4.52
CA GLU A 298 -13.38 -12.14 -5.84
C GLU A 298 -13.94 -13.13 -6.88
N THR A 299 -14.86 -12.68 -7.75
CA THR A 299 -15.53 -13.54 -8.75
C THR A 299 -15.34 -13.05 -10.18
#